data_9192b7cc1adabcf3608ee5f4766d30c4
#
_entry.id   9192b7cc1adabcf3608ee5f4766d30c4
#
_cell.length_a   1.000
_cell.length_b   1.000
_cell.length_c   1.000
_cell.angle_alpha   90.00
_cell.angle_beta   90.00
_cell.angle_gamma   90.00
#
_symmetry.space_group_name_H-M   'P 1'
#
loop_
_entity.id
_entity.type
_entity.pdbx_description
1 polymer ?
#
loop_
_entity_poly.entity_id
_entity_poly.type
_entity_poly.pdbx_seq_one_letter_code
_entity_poly.pdbx_strand_id
1 'polypeptide(L)'
;LMYLYHPQIKKVIELIKLKEIGDLMSMDTVFGSDILTKKNFFGFKKKKKINPENRLFNKKMGGGAILDLGCYPISFSTLIASMKSQTDLDKVEIFNKKKEIAPSGVDLDSYIELKFQNNFKSNVGVSFTKNLGKQTTIFGTKGEIIIEDTWTANNSKIKKKKKNENRIIEFYSNENIYSYEIENLSQNILDNKANVEYPGLTIDDIIVNMKIIDKWLK
;
A
#
# COMPACT_ATOMS: atom_id res chain seq x y z
N LEU A 1 4.87 -8.26 5.48
CA LEU A 1 3.78 -7.27 5.59
C LEU A 1 2.44 -7.99 5.69
N MET A 2 1.79 -7.85 6.83
CA MET A 2 0.58 -8.61 7.22
C MET A 2 -0.57 -8.55 6.20
N TYR A 3 -0.78 -7.42 5.55
CA TYR A 3 -1.90 -7.25 4.61
C TYR A 3 -1.84 -8.21 3.41
N LEU A 4 -0.64 -8.63 2.99
CA LEU A 4 -0.44 -9.52 1.84
C LEU A 4 -1.05 -10.92 2.05
N TYR A 5 -1.12 -11.36 3.29
CA TYR A 5 -1.65 -12.69 3.64
C TYR A 5 -3.17 -12.69 3.83
N HIS A 6 -3.79 -11.51 3.92
CA HIS A 6 -5.24 -11.41 4.10
C HIS A 6 -6.01 -11.97 2.89
N PRO A 7 -7.13 -12.68 3.08
CA PRO A 7 -7.93 -13.27 2.01
C PRO A 7 -8.36 -12.29 0.91
N GLN A 8 -8.56 -11.01 1.23
CA GLN A 8 -8.89 -10.00 0.20
C GLN A 8 -7.79 -9.86 -0.86
N ILE A 9 -6.50 -9.91 -0.47
CA ILE A 9 -5.41 -9.77 -1.44
C ILE A 9 -5.31 -11.02 -2.31
N LYS A 10 -5.50 -12.22 -1.73
CA LYS A 10 -5.61 -13.46 -2.50
C LYS A 10 -6.73 -13.36 -3.54
N LYS A 11 -7.87 -12.78 -3.17
CA LYS A 11 -9.00 -12.58 -4.10
C LYS A 11 -8.71 -11.55 -5.19
N VAL A 12 -8.02 -10.45 -4.88
CA VAL A 12 -7.57 -9.48 -5.88
C VAL A 12 -6.64 -10.15 -6.91
N ILE A 13 -5.67 -10.92 -6.43
CA ILE A 13 -4.75 -11.68 -7.28
C ILE A 13 -5.50 -12.66 -8.20
N GLU A 14 -6.48 -13.39 -7.65
CA GLU A 14 -7.35 -14.29 -8.42
C GLU A 14 -8.08 -13.54 -9.54
N LEU A 15 -8.75 -12.42 -9.21
CA LEU A 15 -9.49 -11.61 -10.19
C LEU A 15 -8.57 -11.09 -11.31
N ILE A 16 -7.35 -10.71 -10.98
CA ILE A 16 -6.36 -10.25 -11.96
C ILE A 16 -5.90 -11.42 -12.85
N LYS A 17 -5.58 -12.58 -12.26
CA LYS A 17 -5.16 -13.78 -13.01
C LYS A 17 -6.26 -14.26 -13.97
N LEU A 18 -7.52 -14.17 -13.57
CA LEU A 18 -8.69 -14.48 -14.41
C LEU A 18 -9.01 -13.39 -15.44
N LYS A 19 -8.20 -12.33 -15.52
CA LYS A 19 -8.39 -11.17 -16.41
C LYS A 19 -9.79 -10.54 -16.28
N GLU A 20 -10.34 -10.54 -15.08
CA GLU A 20 -11.67 -10.02 -14.81
C GLU A 20 -11.83 -8.53 -15.14
N ILE A 21 -10.76 -7.76 -15.10
CA ILE A 21 -10.73 -6.35 -15.52
C ILE A 21 -9.94 -6.13 -16.82
N GLY A 22 -9.60 -7.20 -17.53
CA GLY A 22 -8.75 -7.17 -18.72
C GLY A 22 -7.26 -7.06 -18.36
N ASP A 23 -6.47 -6.43 -19.26
CA ASP A 23 -5.05 -6.23 -19.05
C ASP A 23 -4.80 -5.04 -18.11
N LEU A 24 -3.85 -5.19 -17.19
CA LEU A 24 -3.51 -4.18 -16.20
C LEU A 24 -2.93 -2.92 -16.86
N MET A 25 -3.43 -1.76 -16.45
CA MET A 25 -3.00 -0.45 -16.96
C MET A 25 -2.29 0.37 -15.89
N SER A 26 -2.96 0.63 -14.79
CA SER A 26 -2.46 1.49 -13.72
C SER A 26 -3.10 1.17 -12.37
N MET A 27 -2.60 1.83 -11.34
CA MET A 27 -3.13 1.74 -9.99
C MET A 27 -3.01 3.09 -9.28
N ASP A 28 -4.05 3.46 -8.52
CA ASP A 28 -4.02 4.55 -7.56
C ASP A 28 -4.10 3.95 -6.15
N THR A 29 -3.18 4.34 -5.28
CA THR A 29 -3.10 3.77 -3.94
C THR A 29 -2.70 4.81 -2.92
N VAL A 30 -3.37 4.81 -1.79
CA VAL A 30 -3.15 5.79 -0.73
C VAL A 30 -3.11 5.14 0.65
N PHE A 31 -2.31 5.73 1.53
CA PHE A 31 -2.35 5.43 2.95
C PHE A 31 -2.14 6.73 3.73
N GLY A 32 -3.19 7.24 4.36
CA GLY A 32 -3.06 8.48 5.12
C GLY A 32 -4.19 8.72 6.09
N SER A 33 -3.82 9.26 7.23
CA SER A 33 -4.73 9.71 8.28
C SER A 33 -4.20 10.99 8.91
N ASP A 34 -5.09 11.94 9.18
CA ASP A 34 -4.73 13.13 9.93
C ASP A 34 -4.53 12.80 11.42
N ILE A 35 -3.28 12.52 11.79
CA ILE A 35 -2.87 12.23 13.16
C ILE A 35 -2.50 13.48 13.96
N LEU A 36 -2.39 14.63 13.27
CA LEU A 36 -2.01 15.92 13.86
C LEU A 36 -3.21 16.77 14.27
N THR A 37 -4.43 16.43 13.86
CA THR A 37 -5.62 17.17 14.28
C THR A 37 -6.35 16.44 15.41
N LYS A 38 -6.62 17.15 16.49
CA LYS A 38 -7.54 16.70 17.56
C LYS A 38 -8.83 17.54 17.51
N LYS A 39 -9.97 16.90 17.76
CA LYS A 39 -11.21 17.62 18.10
C LYS A 39 -11.23 17.83 19.61
N ASN A 40 -11.54 19.06 20.05
CA ASN A 40 -11.82 19.32 21.48
C ASN A 40 -13.25 18.85 21.83
N PHE A 41 -13.63 18.98 23.11
CA PHE A 41 -14.95 18.58 23.62
C PHE A 41 -16.12 19.26 22.86
N PHE A 42 -15.91 20.47 22.35
CA PHE A 42 -16.89 21.23 21.56
C PHE A 42 -16.81 20.96 20.05
N GLY A 43 -16.03 19.98 19.61
CA GLY A 43 -15.90 19.62 18.19
C GLY A 43 -14.95 20.52 17.36
N PHE A 44 -14.36 21.55 17.96
CA PHE A 44 -13.38 22.41 17.26
C PHE A 44 -12.08 21.66 16.99
N LYS A 45 -11.60 21.75 15.74
CA LYS A 45 -10.33 21.15 15.34
C LYS A 45 -9.15 21.98 15.85
N LYS A 46 -8.20 21.35 16.53
CA LYS A 46 -6.95 21.95 16.96
C LYS A 46 -5.77 21.10 16.46
N LYS A 47 -4.80 21.75 15.78
CA LYS A 47 -3.55 21.07 15.40
C LYS A 47 -2.70 20.81 16.64
N LYS A 48 -2.19 19.59 16.76
CA LYS A 48 -1.17 19.22 17.74
C LYS A 48 0.17 19.81 17.34
N LYS A 49 0.99 20.20 18.30
CA LYS A 49 2.40 20.46 18.03
C LYS A 49 3.10 19.15 17.70
N ILE A 50 3.96 19.17 16.70
CA ILE A 50 4.83 18.05 16.36
C ILE A 50 5.84 17.89 17.50
N ASN A 51 5.87 16.69 18.11
CA ASN A 51 6.88 16.35 19.11
C ASN A 51 8.03 15.63 18.39
N PRO A 52 9.23 16.22 18.28
CA PRO A 52 10.37 15.61 17.60
C PRO A 52 10.94 14.37 18.31
N GLU A 53 10.57 14.13 19.58
CA GLU A 53 10.92 12.90 20.31
C GLU A 53 10.03 11.72 19.93
N ASN A 54 8.86 11.96 19.33
CA ASN A 54 8.02 10.89 18.83
C ASN A 54 8.65 10.26 17.60
N ARG A 55 8.74 8.91 17.54
CA ARG A 55 9.37 8.17 16.44
C ARG A 55 8.90 8.60 15.05
N LEU A 56 7.60 8.91 14.90
CA LEU A 56 7.00 9.32 13.60
C LEU A 56 7.56 10.65 13.08
N PHE A 57 8.05 11.51 13.97
CA PHE A 57 8.54 12.85 13.64
C PHE A 57 10.03 13.02 13.91
N ASN A 58 10.72 11.94 14.29
CA ASN A 58 12.15 11.94 14.59
C ASN A 58 12.94 11.40 13.40
N LYS A 59 13.69 12.28 12.73
CA LYS A 59 14.49 11.92 11.56
C LYS A 59 15.55 10.84 11.86
N LYS A 60 16.15 10.89 13.04
CA LYS A 60 17.18 9.90 13.44
C LYS A 60 16.60 8.51 13.69
N MET A 61 15.31 8.43 13.98
CA MET A 61 14.60 7.17 14.20
C MET A 61 13.87 6.66 12.94
N GLY A 62 14.14 7.25 11.78
CA GLY A 62 13.47 6.88 10.54
C GLY A 62 12.02 7.35 10.49
N GLY A 63 11.69 8.49 11.09
CA GLY A 63 10.35 9.09 11.01
C GLY A 63 10.03 9.61 9.62
N GLY A 64 8.75 9.93 9.42
CA GLY A 64 8.18 10.43 8.18
C GLY A 64 7.12 9.49 7.59
N ALA A 65 6.18 10.05 6.85
CA ALA A 65 5.07 9.31 6.26
C ALA A 65 5.55 8.31 5.18
N ILE A 66 6.63 8.63 4.46
CA ILE A 66 7.21 7.73 3.46
C ILE A 66 7.74 6.45 4.12
N LEU A 67 8.50 6.57 5.22
CA LEU A 67 9.09 5.39 5.88
C LEU A 67 8.06 4.60 6.68
N ASP A 68 7.10 5.27 7.35
CA ASP A 68 6.11 4.60 8.18
C ASP A 68 4.96 3.97 7.35
N LEU A 69 4.50 4.65 6.31
CA LEU A 69 3.35 4.24 5.51
C LEU A 69 3.70 3.82 4.08
N GLY A 70 4.76 4.37 3.49
CA GLY A 70 5.06 4.20 2.07
C GLY A 70 5.47 2.78 1.68
N CYS A 71 5.99 1.98 2.62
CA CYS A 71 6.32 0.57 2.36
C CYS A 71 5.10 -0.26 1.92
N TYR A 72 3.89 0.09 2.38
CA TYR A 72 2.65 -0.59 2.01
C TYR A 72 2.27 -0.36 0.54
N PRO A 73 2.03 0.88 0.06
CA PRO A 73 1.67 1.12 -1.32
C PRO A 73 2.80 0.81 -2.31
N ILE A 74 4.08 0.94 -1.91
CA ILE A 74 5.20 0.55 -2.79
C ILE A 74 5.21 -0.95 -3.00
N SER A 75 5.15 -1.76 -1.94
CA SER A 75 5.13 -3.23 -2.06
C SER A 75 3.92 -3.74 -2.85
N PHE A 76 2.77 -3.07 -2.74
CA PHE A 76 1.61 -3.44 -3.54
C PHE A 76 1.77 -3.02 -5.01
N SER A 77 2.39 -1.86 -5.27
CA SER A 77 2.69 -1.42 -6.63
C SER A 77 3.62 -2.37 -7.38
N THR A 78 4.68 -2.84 -6.73
CA THR A 78 5.62 -3.82 -7.31
C THR A 78 4.95 -5.17 -7.54
N LEU A 79 4.14 -5.65 -6.59
CA LEU A 79 3.37 -6.87 -6.72
C LEU A 79 2.43 -6.82 -7.93
N ILE A 80 1.61 -5.77 -8.06
CA ILE A 80 0.65 -5.66 -9.17
C ILE A 80 1.36 -5.43 -10.51
N ALA A 81 2.44 -4.66 -10.55
CA ALA A 81 3.25 -4.47 -11.75
C ALA A 81 3.83 -5.80 -12.28
N SER A 82 4.33 -6.65 -11.38
CA SER A 82 4.86 -7.97 -11.75
C SER A 82 3.80 -8.91 -12.33
N MET A 83 2.53 -8.73 -11.95
CA MET A 83 1.41 -9.51 -12.49
C MET A 83 1.00 -9.13 -13.92
N LYS A 84 1.35 -7.92 -14.38
CA LYS A 84 1.03 -7.49 -15.77
C LYS A 84 1.84 -8.26 -16.79
N SER A 85 3.14 -8.29 -16.62
CA SER A 85 4.12 -9.05 -17.41
C SER A 85 5.47 -8.96 -16.71
N GLN A 86 6.43 -9.76 -17.16
CA GLN A 86 7.80 -9.68 -16.66
C GLN A 86 8.30 -8.22 -16.74
N THR A 87 8.85 -7.72 -15.67
CA THR A 87 9.39 -6.36 -15.54
C THR A 87 10.60 -6.36 -14.64
N ASP A 88 11.59 -5.56 -15.00
CA ASP A 88 12.74 -5.30 -14.13
C ASP A 88 12.35 -4.22 -13.12
N LEU A 89 12.08 -4.66 -11.90
CA LEU A 89 11.63 -3.77 -10.81
C LEU A 89 12.73 -2.81 -10.33
N ASP A 90 14.02 -3.07 -10.63
CA ASP A 90 15.11 -2.13 -10.35
C ASP A 90 15.09 -0.89 -11.25
N LYS A 91 14.43 -0.99 -12.41
CA LYS A 91 14.32 0.08 -13.42
C LYS A 91 13.02 0.86 -13.34
N VAL A 92 12.48 1.03 -12.13
CA VAL A 92 11.31 1.89 -11.91
C VAL A 92 11.71 3.35 -12.02
N GLU A 93 10.97 4.09 -12.86
CA GLU A 93 11.07 5.55 -12.98
C GLU A 93 10.11 6.21 -11.98
N ILE A 94 10.57 7.29 -11.34
CA ILE A 94 9.78 8.08 -10.38
C ILE A 94 9.56 9.47 -10.97
N PHE A 95 8.30 9.89 -11.03
CA PHE A 95 7.87 11.19 -11.51
C PHE A 95 7.10 11.96 -10.44
N ASN A 96 6.92 13.26 -10.67
CA ASN A 96 5.99 14.12 -9.94
C ASN A 96 6.06 13.99 -8.41
N LYS A 97 7.29 13.93 -7.88
CA LYS A 97 7.48 13.90 -6.42
C LYS A 97 7.00 15.21 -5.79
N LYS A 98 6.10 15.08 -4.80
CA LYS A 98 5.64 16.17 -3.96
C LYS A 98 5.80 15.78 -2.50
N LYS A 99 6.38 16.66 -1.69
CA LYS A 99 6.58 16.42 -0.25
C LYS A 99 6.26 17.68 0.54
N GLU A 100 5.61 17.49 1.70
CA GLU A 100 5.50 18.50 2.74
C GLU A 100 6.39 18.09 3.91
N ILE A 101 7.35 18.93 4.25
CA ILE A 101 8.39 18.60 5.25
C ILE A 101 8.10 19.34 6.55
N ALA A 102 8.13 18.60 7.67
CA ALA A 102 8.02 19.16 9.01
C ALA A 102 9.27 19.95 9.41
N PRO A 103 9.18 20.85 10.41
CA PRO A 103 10.36 21.50 10.99
C PRO A 103 11.42 20.52 11.53
N SER A 104 11.01 19.30 11.91
CA SER A 104 11.92 18.22 12.34
C SER A 104 12.69 17.56 11.19
N GLY A 105 12.41 17.94 9.93
CA GLY A 105 13.10 17.45 8.74
C GLY A 105 12.58 16.11 8.21
N VAL A 106 11.43 15.60 8.73
CA VAL A 106 10.73 14.43 8.17
C VAL A 106 9.58 14.87 7.26
N ASP A 107 9.20 14.03 6.31
CA ASP A 107 8.03 14.25 5.49
C ASP A 107 6.73 13.98 6.27
N LEU A 108 5.74 14.84 6.08
CA LEU A 108 4.39 14.70 6.63
C LEU A 108 3.41 14.16 5.61
N ASP A 109 3.51 14.66 4.40
CA ASP A 109 2.72 14.27 3.24
C ASP A 109 3.64 14.03 2.07
N SER A 110 3.39 13.00 1.31
CA SER A 110 4.15 12.78 0.09
C SER A 110 3.34 12.07 -0.97
N TYR A 111 3.67 12.38 -2.22
CA TYR A 111 3.07 11.79 -3.40
C TYR A 111 4.14 11.53 -4.45
N ILE A 112 4.03 10.38 -5.15
CA ILE A 112 4.84 10.06 -6.32
C ILE A 112 4.03 9.34 -7.39
N GLU A 113 4.52 9.40 -8.61
CA GLU A 113 4.11 8.56 -9.72
C GLU A 113 5.24 7.61 -10.09
N LEU A 114 4.92 6.32 -10.17
CA LEU A 114 5.81 5.26 -10.59
C LEU A 114 5.47 4.81 -12.00
N LYS A 115 6.49 4.58 -12.83
CA LYS A 115 6.33 3.92 -14.12
C LYS A 115 7.28 2.75 -14.20
N PHE A 116 6.73 1.57 -14.42
CA PHE A 116 7.45 0.32 -14.59
C PHE A 116 7.78 0.08 -16.07
N GLN A 117 8.83 -0.71 -16.36
CA GLN A 117 9.24 -1.00 -17.74
C GLN A 117 8.13 -1.59 -18.61
N ASN A 118 7.25 -2.39 -18.03
CA ASN A 118 6.09 -2.96 -18.71
C ASN A 118 4.94 -1.95 -18.92
N ASN A 119 5.21 -0.65 -18.79
CA ASN A 119 4.25 0.44 -18.90
C ASN A 119 3.09 0.40 -17.89
N PHE A 120 3.23 -0.34 -16.79
CA PHE A 120 2.33 -0.19 -15.66
C PHE A 120 2.67 1.10 -14.91
N LYS A 121 1.64 1.84 -14.47
CA LYS A 121 1.81 3.07 -13.70
C LYS A 121 1.16 2.93 -12.33
N SER A 122 1.77 3.53 -11.30
CA SER A 122 1.17 3.59 -9.97
C SER A 122 1.29 4.99 -9.39
N ASN A 123 0.16 5.54 -8.97
CA ASN A 123 0.08 6.80 -8.23
C ASN A 123 0.03 6.46 -6.74
N VAL A 124 0.98 6.96 -5.99
CA VAL A 124 1.15 6.63 -4.57
C VAL A 124 1.08 7.89 -3.72
N GLY A 125 0.21 7.88 -2.71
CA GLY A 125 0.08 8.97 -1.75
C GLY A 125 0.14 8.48 -0.31
N VAL A 126 0.92 9.18 0.55
CA VAL A 126 0.97 8.94 1.99
C VAL A 126 0.84 10.24 2.77
N SER A 127 0.19 10.20 3.94
CA SER A 127 -0.04 11.41 4.71
C SER A 127 -0.25 11.16 6.20
N PHE A 128 0.35 12.04 7.01
CA PHE A 128 0.07 12.22 8.43
C PHE A 128 -0.84 13.41 8.73
N THR A 129 -1.14 14.26 7.73
CA THR A 129 -1.93 15.49 7.91
C THR A 129 -3.26 15.48 7.19
N LYS A 130 -3.47 14.52 6.27
CA LYS A 130 -4.69 14.40 5.45
C LYS A 130 -5.30 13.02 5.59
N ASN A 131 -6.62 12.97 5.69
CA ASN A 131 -7.36 11.71 5.66
C ASN A 131 -7.47 11.22 4.20
N LEU A 132 -6.39 10.66 3.66
CA LEU A 132 -6.39 10.05 2.32
C LEU A 132 -7.17 8.74 2.28
N GLY A 133 -7.33 8.09 3.45
CA GLY A 133 -7.89 6.77 3.56
C GLY A 133 -6.85 5.67 3.31
N LYS A 134 -7.35 4.49 2.92
CA LYS A 134 -6.57 3.25 2.77
C LYS A 134 -6.94 2.52 1.49
N GLN A 135 -7.55 3.22 0.55
CA GLN A 135 -8.08 2.66 -0.68
C GLN A 135 -6.99 2.42 -1.70
N THR A 136 -7.16 1.34 -2.45
CA THR A 136 -6.46 1.10 -3.71
C THR A 136 -7.46 0.87 -4.83
N THR A 137 -7.23 1.48 -5.99
CA THR A 137 -7.98 1.24 -7.22
C THR A 137 -7.02 0.73 -8.30
N ILE A 138 -7.30 -0.45 -8.84
CA ILE A 138 -6.53 -1.07 -9.92
C ILE A 138 -7.32 -0.96 -11.20
N PHE A 139 -6.76 -0.34 -12.22
CA PHE A 139 -7.38 -0.12 -13.51
C PHE A 139 -6.90 -1.13 -14.54
N GLY A 140 -7.84 -1.72 -15.24
CA GLY A 140 -7.60 -2.59 -16.39
C GLY A 140 -8.33 -2.11 -17.63
N THR A 141 -8.07 -2.74 -18.77
CA THR A 141 -8.65 -2.37 -20.08
C THR A 141 -10.18 -2.59 -20.15
N LYS A 142 -10.75 -3.40 -19.26
CA LYS A 142 -12.18 -3.77 -19.26
C LYS A 142 -12.91 -3.37 -17.98
N GLY A 143 -12.24 -2.76 -17.01
CA GLY A 143 -12.86 -2.38 -15.74
C GLY A 143 -11.85 -2.04 -14.66
N GLU A 144 -12.33 -1.95 -13.43
CA GLU A 144 -11.52 -1.61 -12.26
C GLU A 144 -11.83 -2.51 -11.06
N ILE A 145 -10.84 -2.67 -10.19
CA ILE A 145 -10.99 -3.28 -8.86
C ILE A 145 -10.69 -2.19 -7.83
N ILE A 146 -11.64 -1.93 -6.93
CA ILE A 146 -11.48 -1.00 -5.81
C ILE A 146 -11.44 -1.80 -4.52
N ILE A 147 -10.38 -1.63 -3.72
CA ILE A 147 -10.20 -2.20 -2.40
C ILE A 147 -10.37 -1.06 -1.40
N GLU A 148 -11.42 -1.08 -0.58
CA GLU A 148 -11.76 0.06 0.30
C GLU A 148 -10.77 0.25 1.45
N ASP A 149 -10.35 -0.85 2.08
CA ASP A 149 -9.29 -0.86 3.10
C ASP A 149 -8.24 -1.91 2.73
N THR A 150 -7.20 -1.47 2.01
CA THR A 150 -6.14 -2.36 1.53
C THR A 150 -5.22 -2.82 2.66
N TRP A 151 -4.98 -1.98 3.66
CA TRP A 151 -3.87 -2.15 4.60
C TRP A 151 -4.26 -2.80 5.92
N THR A 152 -5.46 -2.52 6.44
CA THR A 152 -5.92 -3.08 7.70
C THR A 152 -7.02 -4.11 7.53
N ALA A 153 -7.69 -4.11 6.37
CA ALA A 153 -8.69 -5.09 5.95
C ALA A 153 -9.83 -5.34 6.97
N ASN A 154 -10.11 -4.36 7.84
CA ASN A 154 -11.19 -4.46 8.81
C ASN A 154 -12.53 -4.32 8.10
N ASN A 155 -13.29 -5.44 7.98
CA ASN A 155 -14.57 -5.48 7.27
C ASN A 155 -14.48 -4.84 5.88
N SER A 156 -13.46 -5.20 5.13
CA SER A 156 -13.13 -4.59 3.84
C SER A 156 -14.00 -5.13 2.72
N LYS A 157 -14.13 -4.30 1.68
CA LYS A 157 -14.89 -4.65 0.47
C LYS A 157 -14.01 -4.47 -0.75
N ILE A 158 -14.15 -5.43 -1.67
CA ILE A 158 -13.66 -5.30 -3.04
C ILE A 158 -14.86 -5.00 -3.93
N LYS A 159 -14.77 -3.89 -4.67
CA LYS A 159 -15.74 -3.55 -5.72
C LYS A 159 -15.10 -3.80 -7.07
N LYS A 160 -15.63 -4.75 -7.83
CA LYS A 160 -15.27 -4.95 -9.24
C LYS A 160 -16.27 -4.20 -10.10
N LYS A 161 -15.82 -3.29 -10.95
CA LYS A 161 -16.67 -2.54 -11.86
C LYS A 161 -16.25 -2.79 -13.30
N LYS A 162 -17.20 -3.17 -14.12
CA LYS A 162 -17.12 -3.25 -15.58
C LYS A 162 -18.27 -2.44 -16.20
N LYS A 163 -18.21 -2.21 -17.52
CA LYS A 163 -19.21 -1.40 -18.24
C LYS A 163 -20.67 -1.77 -17.91
N ASN A 164 -20.97 -3.06 -17.73
CA ASN A 164 -22.35 -3.56 -17.50
C ASN A 164 -22.47 -4.46 -16.27
N GLU A 165 -21.44 -4.52 -15.42
CA GLU A 165 -21.40 -5.40 -14.25
C GLU A 165 -20.68 -4.74 -13.10
N ASN A 166 -21.37 -4.62 -11.98
CA ASN A 166 -20.76 -4.21 -10.70
C ASN A 166 -20.96 -5.35 -9.71
N ARG A 167 -19.84 -5.81 -9.11
CA ARG A 167 -19.84 -6.85 -8.09
C ARG A 167 -19.15 -6.35 -6.84
N ILE A 168 -19.73 -6.61 -5.69
CA ILE A 168 -19.15 -6.35 -4.38
C ILE A 168 -18.82 -7.70 -3.75
N ILE A 169 -17.60 -7.83 -3.23
CA ILE A 169 -17.12 -8.98 -2.46
C ILE A 169 -16.75 -8.43 -1.08
N GLU A 170 -17.43 -8.93 -0.05
CA GLU A 170 -17.23 -8.49 1.32
C GLU A 170 -16.37 -9.49 2.08
N PHE A 171 -15.47 -8.98 2.90
CA PHE A 171 -14.62 -9.76 3.78
C PHE A 171 -14.94 -9.38 5.22
N TYR A 172 -15.49 -10.31 5.94
CA TYR A 172 -15.72 -10.21 7.37
C TYR A 172 -14.73 -11.11 8.08
N SER A 173 -13.92 -10.55 8.95
CA SER A 173 -13.00 -11.32 9.76
C SER A 173 -13.03 -10.80 11.19
N ASN A 174 -13.20 -11.72 12.13
CA ASN A 174 -12.97 -11.46 13.56
C ASN A 174 -11.49 -11.63 13.93
N GLU A 175 -10.68 -12.12 12.97
CA GLU A 175 -9.26 -12.33 13.16
C GLU A 175 -8.49 -11.01 13.02
N ASN A 176 -7.47 -10.88 13.87
CA ASN A 176 -6.50 -9.81 13.69
C ASN A 176 -5.72 -10.06 12.40
N ILE A 177 -5.45 -9.00 11.61
CA ILE A 177 -4.76 -9.12 10.33
C ILE A 177 -3.37 -9.78 10.46
N TYR A 178 -2.70 -9.65 11.59
CA TYR A 178 -1.43 -10.32 11.88
C TYR A 178 -1.56 -11.84 12.05
N SER A 179 -2.75 -12.36 12.40
CA SER A 179 -2.97 -13.80 12.52
C SER A 179 -2.68 -14.54 11.22
N TYR A 180 -3.07 -13.97 10.09
CA TYR A 180 -2.81 -14.55 8.77
C TYR A 180 -1.30 -14.65 8.43
N GLU A 181 -0.52 -13.63 8.81
CA GLU A 181 0.93 -13.62 8.62
C GLU A 181 1.60 -14.67 9.52
N ILE A 182 1.20 -14.73 10.81
CA ILE A 182 1.73 -15.68 11.79
C ILE A 182 1.39 -17.11 11.39
N GLU A 183 0.14 -17.37 11.00
CA GLU A 183 -0.30 -18.71 10.56
C GLU A 183 0.48 -19.18 9.34
N ASN A 184 0.64 -18.33 8.32
CA ASN A 184 1.44 -18.67 7.14
C ASN A 184 2.90 -18.96 7.48
N LEU A 185 3.52 -18.13 8.34
CA LEU A 185 4.90 -18.36 8.77
C LEU A 185 5.03 -19.66 9.58
N SER A 186 4.10 -19.91 10.50
CA SER A 186 4.09 -21.14 11.31
C SER A 186 3.98 -22.38 10.43
N GLN A 187 3.08 -22.35 9.44
CA GLN A 187 2.92 -23.47 8.50
C GLN A 187 4.18 -23.69 7.66
N ASN A 188 4.84 -22.62 7.19
CA ASN A 188 6.09 -22.74 6.44
C ASN A 188 7.20 -23.38 7.28
N ILE A 189 7.29 -23.05 8.57
CA ILE A 189 8.25 -23.67 9.50
C ILE A 189 7.93 -25.16 9.66
N LEU A 190 6.67 -25.53 9.89
CA LEU A 190 6.24 -26.92 10.01
C LEU A 190 6.52 -27.74 8.75
N ASP A 191 6.36 -27.12 7.59
CA ASP A 191 6.61 -27.73 6.28
C ASP A 191 8.10 -27.71 5.87
N ASN A 192 9.01 -27.22 6.73
CA ASN A 192 10.44 -27.02 6.45
C ASN A 192 10.69 -26.17 5.18
N LYS A 193 9.83 -25.20 4.88
CA LYS A 193 9.99 -24.28 3.74
C LYS A 193 10.89 -23.11 4.15
N ALA A 194 11.98 -22.92 3.41
CA ALA A 194 12.93 -21.81 3.66
C ALA A 194 12.45 -20.45 3.13
N ASN A 195 11.54 -20.45 2.15
CA ASN A 195 11.10 -19.24 1.46
C ASN A 195 9.65 -18.90 1.81
N VAL A 196 9.36 -17.61 1.81
CA VAL A 196 7.98 -17.12 1.95
C VAL A 196 7.14 -17.53 0.73
N GLU A 197 5.90 -17.93 0.98
CA GLU A 197 4.95 -18.19 -0.09
C GLU A 197 4.36 -16.89 -0.66
N TYR A 198 4.20 -16.87 -1.98
CA TYR A 198 3.50 -15.80 -2.67
C TYR A 198 2.08 -15.61 -2.10
N PRO A 199 1.64 -14.38 -1.83
CA PRO A 199 2.24 -13.09 -2.18
C PRO A 199 3.17 -12.46 -1.13
N GLY A 200 3.72 -13.23 -0.21
CA GLY A 200 4.73 -12.75 0.74
C GLY A 200 5.95 -12.19 0.00
N LEU A 201 6.60 -11.19 0.60
CA LEU A 201 7.77 -10.55 0.01
C LEU A 201 9.02 -11.40 0.24
N THR A 202 9.71 -11.72 -0.84
CA THR A 202 11.06 -12.28 -0.79
C THR A 202 12.07 -11.22 -0.36
N ILE A 203 13.32 -11.63 -0.07
CA ILE A 203 14.41 -10.70 0.24
C ILE A 203 14.64 -9.75 -0.95
N ASP A 204 14.61 -10.27 -2.18
CA ASP A 204 14.79 -9.46 -3.39
C ASP A 204 13.67 -8.42 -3.55
N ASP A 205 12.42 -8.79 -3.29
CA ASP A 205 11.29 -7.84 -3.30
C ASP A 205 11.49 -6.74 -2.26
N ILE A 206 11.98 -7.08 -1.06
CA ILE A 206 12.24 -6.10 0.01
C ILE A 206 13.34 -5.14 -0.43
N ILE A 207 14.45 -5.64 -1.00
CA ILE A 207 15.57 -4.82 -1.48
C ILE A 207 15.08 -3.84 -2.56
N VAL A 208 14.31 -4.32 -3.53
CA VAL A 208 13.73 -3.47 -4.59
C VAL A 208 12.82 -2.41 -4.01
N ASN A 209 11.91 -2.79 -3.11
CA ASN A 209 10.99 -1.84 -2.47
C ASN A 209 11.77 -0.75 -1.70
N MET A 210 12.82 -1.12 -0.97
CA MET A 210 13.67 -0.16 -0.26
C MET A 210 14.42 0.77 -1.22
N LYS A 211 14.92 0.28 -2.36
CA LYS A 211 15.53 1.14 -3.39
C LYS A 211 14.55 2.18 -3.94
N ILE A 212 13.28 1.81 -4.12
CA ILE A 212 12.24 2.76 -4.56
C ILE A 212 11.96 3.80 -3.47
N ILE A 213 11.86 3.38 -2.21
CA ILE A 213 11.68 4.26 -1.05
C ILE A 213 12.86 5.24 -0.93
N ASP A 214 14.10 4.77 -1.07
CA ASP A 214 15.28 5.63 -1.05
C ASP A 214 15.29 6.69 -2.16
N LYS A 215 14.84 6.30 -3.37
CA LYS A 215 14.65 7.26 -4.48
C LYS A 215 13.52 8.26 -4.18
N TRP A 216 12.48 7.83 -3.46
CA TRP A 216 11.36 8.69 -3.06
C TRP A 216 11.79 9.70 -1.98
N LEU A 217 12.60 9.28 -1.02
CA LEU A 217 13.14 10.12 0.06
C LEU A 217 14.08 11.24 -0.44
N LYS A 218 14.78 11.02 -1.52
CA LYS A 218 15.65 12.03 -2.19
C LYS A 218 14.82 13.03 -2.99
#